data_9647dd29efc88ce0a9daa6a233533d81
#
_entry.id   9647dd29efc88ce0a9daa6a233533d81
#
_cell.length_a   1.000
_cell.length_b   1.000
_cell.length_c   1.000
_cell.angle_alpha   90.00
_cell.angle_beta   90.00
_cell.angle_gamma   90.00
#
_symmetry.space_group_name_H-M   'P 1'
#
loop_
_entity.id
_entity.type
_entity.pdbx_description
1 polymer ?
#
loop_
_entity_poly.entity_id
_entity_poly.type
_entity_poly.pdbx_seq_one_letter_code
_entity_poly.pdbx_strand_id
1 'polypeptide(L)'
;MIKVVIFITMIIILVCGCTKESHIKEINLDEFKEKIANKDTFALYIGNDSCTHCISYRPILEKVLKDYDITIYQIDNSKLTDEEYNEFRTYINISGTPTIVFITEGEEETTLNRINGEVSRDTTIERFKSNGYIK
;
A
#
# COMPACT_ATOMS: atom_id res chain seq x y z
N MET A 1 -21.64 9.69 48.33
CA MET A 1 -21.78 8.77 47.16
C MET A 1 -21.73 9.52 45.83
N ILE A 2 -22.32 10.68 45.67
CA ILE A 2 -22.33 11.43 44.40
C ILE A 2 -20.93 11.94 43.98
N LYS A 3 -20.05 12.27 44.90
CA LYS A 3 -18.70 12.76 44.63
C LYS A 3 -17.74 11.67 44.09
N VAL A 4 -17.97 10.40 44.37
CA VAL A 4 -17.15 9.26 43.90
C VAL A 4 -17.54 8.87 42.48
N VAL A 5 -18.81 9.02 42.13
CA VAL A 5 -19.32 8.70 40.79
C VAL A 5 -18.78 9.69 39.75
N ILE A 6 -18.62 10.97 40.12
CA ILE A 6 -18.08 12.00 39.19
C ILE A 6 -16.57 11.77 38.89
N PHE A 7 -15.82 11.20 39.85
CA PHE A 7 -14.39 10.90 39.63
C PHE A 7 -14.15 9.69 38.73
N ILE A 8 -15.08 8.73 38.67
CA ILE A 8 -14.97 7.52 37.83
C ILE A 8 -15.34 7.82 36.37
N THR A 9 -16.23 8.78 36.13
CA THR A 9 -16.61 9.18 34.74
C THR A 9 -15.55 10.02 34.04
N MET A 10 -14.60 10.62 34.75
CA MET A 10 -13.56 11.49 34.17
C MET A 10 -12.30 10.73 33.74
N ILE A 11 -12.16 9.43 34.05
CA ILE A 11 -10.99 8.62 33.73
C ILE A 11 -11.14 7.86 32.39
N ILE A 12 -12.34 7.83 31.77
CA ILE A 12 -12.63 7.04 30.56
C ILE A 12 -12.29 7.77 29.26
N ILE A 13 -11.87 9.03 29.27
CA ILE A 13 -11.71 9.86 28.04
C ILE A 13 -10.25 9.97 27.56
N LEU A 14 -9.28 9.24 28.13
CA LEU A 14 -7.86 9.40 27.81
C LEU A 14 -7.21 8.18 27.17
N VAL A 15 -7.96 7.40 26.36
CA VAL A 15 -7.35 6.43 25.44
C VAL A 15 -7.75 6.82 24.01
N CYS A 16 -7.45 8.04 23.64
CA CYS A 16 -7.31 8.38 22.21
C CYS A 16 -5.95 7.81 21.78
N GLY A 17 -5.89 6.48 21.59
CA GLY A 17 -4.76 5.81 20.99
C GLY A 17 -4.57 6.41 19.61
N CYS A 18 -3.49 7.17 19.40
CA CYS A 18 -2.99 7.55 18.10
C CYS A 18 -2.63 6.24 17.36
N THR A 19 -3.61 5.60 16.73
CA THR A 19 -3.34 4.55 15.75
C THR A 19 -2.63 5.24 14.61
N LYS A 20 -1.32 4.98 14.49
CA LYS A 20 -0.52 5.44 13.36
C LYS A 20 -1.11 4.77 12.12
N GLU A 21 -1.95 5.48 11.40
CA GLU A 21 -2.60 4.96 10.20
C GLU A 21 -1.53 4.64 9.17
N SER A 22 -1.45 3.37 8.75
CA SER A 22 -0.48 2.95 7.73
C SER A 22 -0.99 3.40 6.36
N HIS A 23 -0.15 4.09 5.61
CA HIS A 23 -0.42 4.46 4.23
C HIS A 23 -0.25 3.30 3.24
N ILE A 24 0.22 2.14 3.72
CA ILE A 24 0.31 0.91 2.94
C ILE A 24 -0.63 -0.11 3.59
N LYS A 25 -1.69 -0.50 2.89
CA LYS A 25 -2.70 -1.46 3.34
C LYS A 25 -2.45 -2.81 2.69
N GLU A 26 -2.13 -3.83 3.48
CA GLU A 26 -1.99 -5.19 2.96
C GLU A 26 -3.35 -5.74 2.55
N ILE A 27 -3.40 -6.36 1.38
CA ILE A 27 -4.58 -7.06 0.84
C ILE A 27 -4.17 -8.45 0.35
N ASN A 28 -5.11 -9.39 0.37
CA ASN A 28 -4.95 -10.72 -0.20
C ASN A 28 -5.35 -10.75 -1.69
N LEU A 29 -5.18 -11.91 -2.34
CA LEU A 29 -5.49 -12.07 -3.76
C LEU A 29 -6.98 -11.86 -4.08
N ASP A 30 -7.88 -12.30 -3.21
CA ASP A 30 -9.33 -12.15 -3.45
C ASP A 30 -9.75 -10.68 -3.35
N GLU A 31 -9.24 -9.94 -2.37
CA GLU A 31 -9.46 -8.49 -2.24
C GLU A 31 -8.88 -7.73 -3.44
N PHE A 32 -7.73 -8.16 -3.97
CA PHE A 32 -7.17 -7.59 -5.19
C PHE A 32 -8.08 -7.84 -6.39
N LYS A 33 -8.56 -9.08 -6.58
CA LYS A 33 -9.48 -9.45 -7.67
C LYS A 33 -10.80 -8.67 -7.59
N GLU A 34 -11.32 -8.47 -6.37
CA GLU A 34 -12.51 -7.65 -6.15
C GLU A 34 -12.29 -6.20 -6.60
N LYS A 35 -11.15 -5.59 -6.27
CA LYS A 35 -10.81 -4.23 -6.73
C LYS A 35 -10.71 -4.13 -8.25
N ILE A 36 -10.13 -5.12 -8.90
CA ILE A 36 -10.08 -5.20 -10.37
C ILE A 36 -11.50 -5.30 -10.96
N ALA A 37 -12.33 -6.19 -10.42
CA ALA A 37 -13.72 -6.38 -10.88
C ALA A 37 -14.61 -5.14 -10.67
N ASN A 38 -14.38 -4.40 -9.57
CA ASN A 38 -15.06 -3.15 -9.25
C ASN A 38 -14.55 -1.95 -10.07
N LYS A 39 -13.51 -2.14 -10.89
CA LYS A 39 -12.84 -1.08 -11.65
C LYS A 39 -12.28 0.04 -10.76
N ASP A 40 -11.70 -0.36 -9.62
CA ASP A 40 -11.05 0.59 -8.72
C ASP A 40 -9.80 1.20 -9.36
N THR A 41 -9.49 2.44 -8.95
CA THR A 41 -8.22 3.11 -9.27
C THR A 41 -7.35 3.12 -8.04
N PHE A 42 -6.16 2.49 -8.11
CA PHE A 42 -5.25 2.37 -6.97
C PHE A 42 -3.81 2.07 -7.41
N ALA A 43 -2.86 2.34 -6.52
CA ALA A 43 -1.49 1.89 -6.66
C ALA A 43 -1.29 0.61 -5.82
N LEU A 44 -0.61 -0.38 -6.41
CA LEU A 44 -0.31 -1.66 -5.79
C LEU A 44 1.20 -1.86 -5.66
N TYR A 45 1.68 -1.96 -4.42
CA TYR A 45 3.03 -2.37 -4.09
C TYR A 45 3.10 -3.90 -4.00
N ILE A 46 4.05 -4.49 -4.71
CA ILE A 46 4.32 -5.92 -4.69
C ILE A 46 5.74 -6.11 -4.15
N GLY A 47 5.85 -6.83 -3.05
CA GLY A 47 7.12 -7.05 -2.35
C GLY A 47 6.93 -7.91 -1.12
N ASN A 48 8.02 -8.18 -0.40
CA ASN A 48 8.01 -8.96 0.83
C ASN A 48 9.16 -8.56 1.76
N ASP A 49 9.11 -9.03 3.00
CA ASP A 49 10.09 -8.69 4.03
C ASP A 49 11.44 -9.44 3.90
N SER A 50 11.54 -10.41 2.99
CA SER A 50 12.79 -11.13 2.69
C SER A 50 13.55 -10.53 1.50
N CYS A 51 12.97 -9.57 0.81
CA CYS A 51 13.55 -8.88 -0.34
C CYS A 51 14.41 -7.70 0.14
N THR A 52 15.72 -7.75 -0.08
CA THR A 52 16.66 -6.70 0.37
C THR A 52 16.28 -5.31 -0.17
N HIS A 53 15.97 -5.19 -1.46
CA HIS A 53 15.54 -3.93 -2.06
C HIS A 53 14.18 -3.45 -1.55
N CYS A 54 13.29 -4.37 -1.17
CA CYS A 54 12.02 -4.00 -0.53
C CYS A 54 12.26 -3.37 0.84
N ILE A 55 13.15 -3.96 1.65
CA ILE A 55 13.51 -3.44 2.97
C ILE A 55 14.12 -2.04 2.86
N SER A 56 15.04 -1.83 1.92
CA SER A 56 15.71 -0.53 1.70
C SER A 56 14.73 0.53 1.15
N TYR A 57 13.81 0.14 0.27
CA TYR A 57 12.90 1.07 -0.39
C TYR A 57 11.71 1.48 0.49
N ARG A 58 11.26 0.59 1.37
CA ARG A 58 10.07 0.83 2.20
C ARG A 58 10.10 2.15 2.98
N PRO A 59 11.18 2.55 3.69
CA PRO A 59 11.23 3.83 4.40
C PRO A 59 11.10 5.03 3.48
N ILE A 60 11.65 4.95 2.27
CA ILE A 60 11.56 6.02 1.25
C ILE A 60 10.11 6.16 0.80
N LEU A 61 9.47 5.04 0.45
CA LEU A 61 8.09 4.99 0.01
C LEU A 61 7.13 5.50 1.10
N GLU A 62 7.23 4.97 2.32
CA GLU A 62 6.37 5.38 3.44
C GLU A 62 6.46 6.88 3.74
N LYS A 63 7.67 7.45 3.62
CA LYS A 63 7.85 8.88 3.79
C LYS A 63 7.14 9.68 2.69
N VAL A 64 7.23 9.28 1.43
CA VAL A 64 6.52 9.93 0.32
C VAL A 64 5.01 9.83 0.53
N LEU A 65 4.50 8.63 0.82
CA LEU A 65 3.07 8.41 1.04
C LEU A 65 2.53 9.29 2.17
N LYS A 66 3.28 9.41 3.26
CA LYS A 66 2.92 10.26 4.39
C LYS A 66 2.97 11.74 4.04
N ASP A 67 4.03 12.20 3.35
CA ASP A 67 4.24 13.62 3.03
C ASP A 67 3.14 14.13 2.07
N TYR A 68 2.56 13.26 1.25
CA TYR A 68 1.51 13.60 0.28
C TYR A 68 0.13 13.03 0.61
N ASP A 69 -0.04 12.41 1.78
CA ASP A 69 -1.30 11.80 2.24
C ASP A 69 -1.89 10.80 1.23
N ILE A 70 -1.04 9.92 0.71
CA ILE A 70 -1.41 8.89 -0.27
C ILE A 70 -1.52 7.54 0.43
N THR A 71 -2.61 6.82 0.20
CA THR A 71 -2.76 5.42 0.62
C THR A 71 -2.65 4.51 -0.60
N ILE A 72 -1.84 3.47 -0.48
CA ILE A 72 -1.68 2.41 -1.49
C ILE A 72 -1.98 1.04 -0.89
N TYR A 73 -2.13 0.03 -1.74
CA TYR A 73 -2.29 -1.36 -1.32
C TYR A 73 -1.01 -2.14 -1.52
N GLN A 74 -0.86 -3.24 -0.78
CA GLN A 74 0.28 -4.15 -0.88
C GLN A 74 -0.20 -5.59 -1.00
N ILE A 75 0.41 -6.34 -1.90
CA ILE A 75 0.43 -7.80 -1.88
C ILE A 75 1.83 -8.26 -1.48
N ASP A 76 1.91 -9.00 -0.36
CA ASP A 76 3.11 -9.74 0.01
C ASP A 76 3.16 -11.03 -0.82
N ASN A 77 4.00 -11.02 -1.85
CA ASN A 77 4.09 -12.15 -2.78
C ASN A 77 4.68 -13.44 -2.14
N SER A 78 5.33 -13.33 -0.98
CA SER A 78 5.83 -14.51 -0.24
C SER A 78 4.72 -15.25 0.53
N LYS A 79 3.57 -14.63 0.72
CA LYS A 79 2.40 -15.23 1.38
C LYS A 79 1.44 -15.93 0.42
N LEU A 80 1.64 -15.76 -0.89
CA LEU A 80 0.84 -16.42 -1.91
C LEU A 80 1.29 -17.88 -2.05
N THR A 81 0.34 -18.80 -2.19
CA THR A 81 0.64 -20.17 -2.64
C THR A 81 1.10 -20.15 -4.11
N ASP A 82 1.66 -21.26 -4.60
CA ASP A 82 2.08 -21.35 -6.00
C ASP A 82 0.90 -21.16 -6.97
N GLU A 83 -0.28 -21.68 -6.62
CA GLU A 83 -1.50 -21.50 -7.40
C GLU A 83 -1.95 -20.04 -7.40
N GLU A 84 -2.00 -19.39 -6.24
CA GLU A 84 -2.36 -17.97 -6.11
C GLU A 84 -1.37 -17.06 -6.84
N TYR A 85 -0.07 -17.37 -6.76
CA TYR A 85 0.95 -16.61 -7.48
C TYR A 85 0.81 -16.76 -8.99
N ASN A 86 0.52 -17.96 -9.48
CA ASN A 86 0.26 -18.19 -10.91
C ASN A 86 -1.02 -17.49 -11.36
N GLU A 87 -2.09 -17.50 -10.55
CA GLU A 87 -3.31 -16.73 -10.83
C GLU A 87 -3.03 -15.23 -10.85
N PHE A 88 -2.35 -14.69 -9.83
CA PHE A 88 -1.98 -13.27 -9.76
C PHE A 88 -1.23 -12.80 -11.01
N ARG A 89 -0.28 -13.61 -11.51
CA ARG A 89 0.48 -13.30 -12.72
C ARG A 89 -0.35 -13.18 -13.98
N THR A 90 -1.56 -13.71 -14.02
CA THR A 90 -2.47 -13.52 -15.14
C THR A 90 -3.02 -12.10 -15.22
N TYR A 91 -3.07 -11.39 -14.09
CA TYR A 91 -3.46 -9.99 -14.00
C TYR A 91 -2.26 -9.05 -14.14
N ILE A 92 -1.20 -9.32 -13.38
CA ILE A 92 0.00 -8.49 -13.30
C ILE A 92 1.23 -9.39 -13.33
N ASN A 93 2.00 -9.31 -14.40
CA ASN A 93 3.28 -10.02 -14.49
C ASN A 93 4.42 -9.05 -14.16
N ILE A 94 5.18 -9.34 -13.11
CA ILE A 94 6.34 -8.57 -12.67
C ILE A 94 7.63 -9.35 -12.88
N SER A 95 8.74 -8.64 -13.09
CA SER A 95 10.08 -9.24 -13.26
C SER A 95 10.88 -9.31 -11.95
N GLY A 96 10.43 -8.65 -10.90
CA GLY A 96 11.11 -8.62 -9.60
C GLY A 96 10.39 -7.75 -8.59
N THR A 97 10.95 -7.70 -7.37
CA THR A 97 10.44 -6.90 -6.25
C THR A 97 11.51 -5.94 -5.73
N PRO A 98 11.14 -4.78 -5.18
CA PRO A 98 9.78 -4.25 -5.15
C PRO A 98 9.29 -3.78 -6.53
N THR A 99 7.98 -3.82 -6.77
CA THR A 99 7.34 -3.19 -7.92
C THR A 99 6.11 -2.44 -7.46
N ILE A 100 5.90 -1.21 -7.95
CA ILE A 100 4.63 -0.50 -7.79
C ILE A 100 3.96 -0.41 -9.15
N VAL A 101 2.73 -0.90 -9.21
CA VAL A 101 1.86 -0.88 -10.38
C VAL A 101 0.75 0.14 -10.15
N PHE A 102 0.45 0.95 -11.16
CA PHE A 102 -0.63 1.93 -11.11
C PHE A 102 -1.80 1.41 -11.94
N ILE A 103 -2.94 1.22 -11.27
CA ILE A 103 -4.16 0.67 -11.85
C ILE A 103 -5.20 1.78 -11.93
N THR A 104 -5.77 1.95 -13.12
CA THR A 104 -6.81 2.92 -13.41
C THR A 104 -8.04 2.17 -13.92
N GLU A 105 -9.18 2.34 -13.25
CA GLU A 105 -10.43 1.67 -13.60
C GLU A 105 -10.30 0.13 -13.76
N GLY A 106 -9.52 -0.49 -12.87
CA GLY A 106 -9.29 -1.94 -12.85
C GLY A 106 -8.24 -2.46 -13.85
N GLU A 107 -7.57 -1.59 -14.58
CA GLU A 107 -6.59 -1.97 -15.59
C GLU A 107 -5.25 -1.24 -15.42
N GLU A 108 -4.15 -1.91 -15.74
CA GLU A 108 -2.86 -1.27 -15.91
C GLU A 108 -2.73 -0.78 -17.36
N GLU A 109 -2.76 0.53 -17.57
CA GLU A 109 -2.70 1.11 -18.92
C GLU A 109 -1.36 0.82 -19.62
N THR A 110 -0.25 0.87 -18.88
CA THR A 110 1.09 0.61 -19.41
C THR A 110 2.09 0.26 -18.31
N THR A 111 2.95 -0.71 -18.59
CA THR A 111 4.06 -1.09 -17.69
C THR A 111 5.15 -0.02 -17.59
N LEU A 112 5.17 0.97 -18.49
CA LEU A 112 6.14 2.07 -18.45
C LEU A 112 5.91 3.02 -17.26
N ASN A 113 4.71 3.03 -16.70
CA ASN A 113 4.37 3.85 -15.54
C ASN A 113 4.84 3.27 -14.21
N ARG A 114 5.23 2.01 -14.17
CA ARG A 114 5.66 1.30 -12.95
C ARG A 114 6.86 1.95 -12.28
N ILE A 115 6.97 1.70 -10.97
CA ILE A 115 8.23 1.78 -10.26
C ILE A 115 8.77 0.35 -10.17
N ASN A 116 9.93 0.08 -10.75
CA ASN A 116 10.58 -1.22 -10.73
C ASN A 116 11.85 -1.13 -9.89
N GLY A 117 11.91 -1.93 -8.82
CA GLY A 117 13.02 -1.94 -7.89
C GLY A 117 13.05 -0.75 -6.94
N GLU A 118 14.14 -0.64 -6.20
CA GLU A 118 14.43 0.48 -5.31
C GLU A 118 14.82 1.71 -6.14
N VAL A 119 14.12 2.81 -5.92
CA VAL A 119 14.38 4.09 -6.58
C VAL A 119 14.51 5.21 -5.56
N SER A 120 15.02 6.38 -5.98
CA SER A 120 15.15 7.55 -5.12
C SER A 120 13.79 8.11 -4.72
N ARG A 121 13.78 8.94 -3.66
CA ARG A 121 12.59 9.68 -3.24
C ARG A 121 12.05 10.56 -4.37
N ASP A 122 12.90 11.25 -5.09
CA ASP A 122 12.48 12.16 -6.16
C ASP A 122 11.86 11.39 -7.33
N THR A 123 12.45 10.27 -7.73
CA THR A 123 11.87 9.37 -8.74
C THR A 123 10.51 8.83 -8.29
N THR A 124 10.36 8.46 -7.00
CA THR A 124 9.07 8.04 -6.44
C THR A 124 8.03 9.13 -6.59
N ILE A 125 8.36 10.37 -6.20
CA ILE A 125 7.45 11.53 -6.31
C ILE A 125 7.06 11.77 -7.78
N GLU A 126 8.02 11.75 -8.70
CA GLU A 126 7.75 11.93 -10.14
C GLU A 126 6.78 10.89 -10.67
N ARG A 127 6.96 9.61 -10.30
CA ARG A 127 6.06 8.53 -10.71
C ARG A 127 4.65 8.70 -10.14
N PHE A 128 4.52 9.06 -8.88
CA PHE A 128 3.21 9.35 -8.30
C PHE A 128 2.55 10.59 -8.91
N LYS A 129 3.32 11.62 -9.30
CA LYS A 129 2.81 12.77 -10.05
C LYS A 129 2.31 12.38 -11.44
N SER A 130 3.13 11.64 -12.20
CA SER A 130 2.79 11.25 -13.57
C SER A 130 1.57 10.31 -13.64
N ASN A 131 1.26 9.63 -12.53
CA ASN A 131 0.08 8.79 -12.40
C ASN A 131 -1.11 9.47 -11.65
N GLY A 132 -1.04 10.80 -11.44
CA GLY A 132 -2.15 11.60 -10.93
C GLY A 132 -2.39 11.54 -9.41
N TYR A 133 -1.49 10.94 -8.63
CA TYR A 133 -1.59 10.85 -7.16
C TYR A 133 -1.08 12.10 -6.44
N ILE A 134 -0.21 12.86 -7.07
CA ILE A 134 0.35 14.10 -6.55
C ILE A 134 0.07 15.22 -7.56
N LYS A 135 -0.47 16.34 -7.08
CA LYS A 135 -0.76 17.56 -7.87
C LYS A 135 0.46 18.44 -7.98
#